data_42d1d637d57a56ebd74251121e156bb5
#
_entry.id   42d1d637d57a56ebd74251121e156bb5
#
_cell.length_a   1.000
_cell.length_b   1.000
_cell.length_c   1.000
_cell.angle_alpha   90.00
_cell.angle_beta   90.00
_cell.angle_gamma   90.00
#
_symmetry.space_group_name_H-M   'P 1'
#
loop_
_entity.id
_entity.type
_entity.pdbx_description
1 polymer ?
#
loop_
_entity_poly.entity_id
_entity_poly.type
_entity_poly.pdbx_seq_one_letter_code
_entity_poly.pdbx_strand_id
1 'polypeptide(L)'
;MLYTPLKERDECRLIRLKPRDCLHGATLAQNGTLFCIVEHSFVGKTPYVALSYVWGDENDRRPIFVNGDLVHIGTNLEEALRELRHDTEDVILWADQLCINQDDNIENSLQVQQMKSFYTQANHVIAWIGPAADGSAELFSLLKRTAQNVTECRYDQIYEDHEPVRILPSVSHSFKRF
;
A
#
# COMPACT_ATOMS: atom_id res chain seq x y z
N MET A 1 3.04 -22.60 -1.08
CA MET A 1 4.25 -21.75 -1.26
C MET A 1 3.77 -20.39 -1.74
N LEU A 2 4.01 -19.35 -0.95
CA LEU A 2 3.48 -18.01 -1.24
C LEU A 2 4.11 -17.37 -2.49
N TYR A 3 5.40 -17.61 -2.72
CA TYR A 3 6.16 -17.01 -3.79
C TYR A 3 6.59 -18.01 -4.85
N THR A 4 6.37 -17.66 -6.13
CA THR A 4 7.05 -18.24 -7.28
C THR A 4 8.18 -17.29 -7.71
N PRO A 5 9.36 -17.82 -8.15
CA PRO A 5 10.49 -16.97 -8.51
C PRO A 5 10.16 -15.98 -9.62
N LEU A 6 10.66 -14.75 -9.49
CA LEU A 6 10.66 -13.77 -10.57
C LEU A 6 11.71 -14.19 -11.63
N LYS A 7 11.37 -14.07 -12.92
CA LYS A 7 12.19 -14.54 -14.04
C LYS A 7 12.87 -13.41 -14.78
N GLU A 8 12.21 -12.27 -14.84
CA GLU A 8 12.65 -11.11 -15.62
C GLU A 8 13.09 -9.99 -14.65
N ARG A 9 13.97 -9.13 -15.13
CA ARG A 9 14.51 -8.04 -14.30
C ARG A 9 13.44 -7.02 -13.89
N ASP A 10 12.50 -6.74 -14.77
CA ASP A 10 11.40 -5.80 -14.57
C ASP A 10 10.11 -6.45 -14.05
N GLU A 11 10.19 -7.77 -13.74
CA GLU A 11 9.11 -8.50 -13.12
C GLU A 11 8.99 -8.13 -11.63
N CYS A 12 7.77 -7.98 -11.17
CA CYS A 12 7.44 -7.68 -9.78
C CYS A 12 6.19 -8.45 -9.35
N ARG A 13 5.84 -8.33 -8.09
CA ARG A 13 4.54 -8.80 -7.60
C ARG A 13 3.72 -7.61 -7.15
N LEU A 14 2.41 -7.70 -7.36
CA LEU A 14 1.43 -6.76 -6.88
C LEU A 14 0.43 -7.47 -5.98
N ILE A 15 -0.12 -6.74 -5.02
CA ILE A 15 -1.16 -7.18 -4.12
C ILE A 15 -2.50 -6.74 -4.71
N ARG A 16 -3.40 -7.69 -4.91
CA ARG A 16 -4.81 -7.41 -5.16
C ARG A 16 -5.55 -7.55 -3.82
N LEU A 17 -5.80 -6.45 -3.17
CA LEU A 17 -6.56 -6.40 -1.92
C LEU A 17 -8.05 -6.51 -2.24
N LYS A 18 -8.69 -7.55 -1.69
CA LYS A 18 -10.10 -7.84 -1.94
C LYS A 18 -11.02 -6.91 -1.15
N PRO A 19 -12.17 -6.50 -1.74
CA PRO A 19 -13.12 -5.61 -1.10
C PRO A 19 -13.77 -6.22 0.15
N ARG A 20 -14.45 -5.38 0.93
CA ARG A 20 -15.14 -5.82 2.16
C ARG A 20 -16.28 -6.78 1.86
N ASP A 21 -16.99 -6.56 0.75
CA ASP A 21 -18.15 -7.35 0.33
C ASP A 21 -17.78 -8.62 -0.44
N CYS A 22 -16.50 -9.03 -0.46
CA CYS A 22 -16.10 -10.24 -1.16
C CYS A 22 -16.62 -11.49 -0.44
N LEU A 23 -17.28 -12.38 -1.21
CA LEU A 23 -17.88 -13.63 -0.74
C LEU A 23 -16.85 -14.77 -0.47
N HIS A 24 -15.57 -14.46 -0.32
CA HIS A 24 -14.53 -15.45 -0.04
C HIS A 24 -14.69 -16.01 1.38
N GLY A 25 -15.49 -17.08 1.49
CA GLY A 25 -15.78 -17.75 2.75
C GLY A 25 -16.68 -16.92 3.67
N ALA A 26 -18.00 -17.03 3.49
CA ALA A 26 -19.03 -16.24 4.18
C ALA A 26 -18.87 -16.16 5.72
N THR A 27 -18.18 -17.13 6.33
CA THR A 27 -17.92 -17.16 7.79
C THR A 27 -16.68 -16.33 8.18
N LEU A 28 -15.67 -16.22 7.30
CA LEU A 28 -14.41 -15.52 7.62
C LEU A 28 -14.50 -14.02 7.29
N ALA A 29 -15.27 -13.64 6.26
CA ALA A 29 -15.50 -12.24 5.90
C ALA A 29 -16.25 -11.46 7.00
N GLN A 30 -17.08 -12.15 7.79
CA GLN A 30 -17.82 -11.55 8.90
C GLN A 30 -16.90 -11.02 10.03
N ASN A 31 -15.66 -11.50 10.12
CA ASN A 31 -14.70 -11.10 11.16
C ASN A 31 -13.76 -9.97 10.70
N GLY A 32 -14.03 -9.31 9.59
CA GLY A 32 -13.21 -8.21 9.08
C GLY A 32 -11.82 -8.65 8.60
N THR A 33 -11.59 -9.94 8.37
CA THR A 33 -10.31 -10.48 7.90
C THR A 33 -9.96 -9.95 6.50
N LEU A 34 -8.68 -9.64 6.30
CA LEU A 34 -8.14 -9.21 5.00
C LEU A 34 -7.88 -10.41 4.09
N PHE A 35 -8.25 -10.27 2.82
CA PHE A 35 -7.97 -11.22 1.76
C PHE A 35 -7.18 -10.53 0.66
N CYS A 36 -6.04 -11.10 0.33
CA CYS A 36 -5.15 -10.60 -0.71
C CYS A 36 -4.83 -11.70 -1.71
N ILE A 37 -4.60 -11.30 -2.96
CA ILE A 37 -3.95 -12.13 -3.97
C ILE A 37 -2.63 -11.46 -4.31
N VAL A 38 -1.53 -12.19 -4.23
CA VAL A 38 -0.22 -11.74 -4.71
C VAL A 38 -0.01 -12.38 -6.07
N GLU A 39 0.13 -11.54 -7.08
CA GLU A 39 0.23 -11.95 -8.48
C GLU A 39 1.44 -11.30 -9.16
N HIS A 40 2.01 -11.99 -10.15
CA HIS A 40 3.11 -11.47 -10.95
C HIS A 40 2.62 -10.36 -11.88
N SER A 41 3.45 -9.35 -12.04
CA SER A 41 3.25 -8.22 -12.95
C SER A 41 4.60 -7.71 -13.43
N PHE A 42 4.58 -6.66 -14.24
CA PHE A 42 5.77 -5.93 -14.65
C PHE A 42 5.65 -4.47 -14.26
N VAL A 43 6.77 -3.87 -13.91
CA VAL A 43 6.82 -2.46 -13.51
C VAL A 43 6.23 -1.59 -14.61
N GLY A 44 5.26 -0.75 -14.26
CA GLY A 44 4.58 0.18 -15.18
C GLY A 44 3.54 -0.44 -16.13
N LYS A 45 3.26 -1.76 -16.07
CA LYS A 45 2.21 -2.37 -16.91
C LYS A 45 0.82 -2.31 -16.29
N THR A 46 0.72 -2.57 -15.01
CA THR A 46 -0.55 -2.56 -14.29
C THR A 46 -0.59 -1.30 -13.42
N PRO A 47 -1.65 -0.49 -13.48
CA PRO A 47 -1.81 0.63 -12.56
C PRO A 47 -1.89 0.13 -11.10
N TYR A 48 -1.12 0.74 -10.21
CA TYR A 48 -1.09 0.38 -8.79
C TYR A 48 -0.78 1.57 -7.89
N VAL A 49 -1.06 1.41 -6.62
CA VAL A 49 -0.67 2.33 -5.54
C VAL A 49 0.53 1.75 -4.80
N ALA A 50 1.62 2.51 -4.68
CA ALA A 50 2.76 2.09 -3.86
C ALA A 50 2.55 2.56 -2.42
N LEU A 51 2.73 1.63 -1.47
CA LEU A 51 2.58 1.90 -0.04
C LEU A 51 3.96 2.06 0.59
N SER A 52 4.17 3.22 1.22
CA SER A 52 5.33 3.50 2.07
C SER A 52 4.89 3.52 3.53
N TYR A 53 5.54 2.74 4.38
CA TYR A 53 5.14 2.60 5.79
C TYR A 53 6.33 2.14 6.64
N VAL A 54 6.20 2.27 7.95
CA VAL A 54 7.17 1.72 8.91
C VAL A 54 6.80 0.28 9.23
N TRP A 55 7.74 -0.65 9.12
CA TRP A 55 7.49 -2.09 9.39
C TRP A 55 7.02 -2.36 10.82
N GLY A 56 7.53 -1.59 11.80
CA GLY A 56 7.18 -1.75 13.21
C GLY A 56 7.96 -2.88 13.90
N ASP A 57 7.41 -3.38 15.00
CA ASP A 57 7.99 -4.50 15.75
C ASP A 57 7.80 -5.81 14.99
N GLU A 58 8.87 -6.57 14.79
CA GLU A 58 8.84 -7.87 14.11
C GLU A 58 7.99 -8.92 14.84
N ASN A 59 7.77 -8.75 16.14
CA ASN A 59 6.96 -9.65 16.96
C ASN A 59 5.47 -9.27 16.96
N ASP A 60 5.13 -8.04 16.55
CA ASP A 60 3.74 -7.58 16.45
C ASP A 60 3.20 -7.86 15.05
N ARG A 61 2.61 -9.05 14.90
CA ARG A 61 2.09 -9.53 13.61
C ARG A 61 0.62 -9.89 13.68
N ARG A 62 -0.08 -9.65 12.58
CA ARG A 62 -1.50 -9.98 12.44
C ARG A 62 -1.77 -10.91 11.26
N PRO A 63 -2.75 -11.84 11.40
CA PRO A 63 -3.08 -12.78 10.35
C PRO A 63 -3.91 -12.14 9.25
N ILE A 64 -3.56 -12.43 8.00
CA ILE A 64 -4.35 -12.16 6.79
C ILE A 64 -4.35 -13.39 5.89
N PHE A 65 -5.27 -13.48 4.94
CA PHE A 65 -5.24 -14.51 3.90
C PHE A 65 -4.54 -13.97 2.64
N VAL A 66 -3.52 -14.68 2.18
CA VAL A 66 -2.82 -14.38 0.93
C VAL A 66 -2.83 -15.64 0.06
N ASN A 67 -3.40 -15.56 -1.14
CA ASN A 67 -3.57 -16.70 -2.06
C ASN A 67 -4.26 -17.92 -1.43
N GLY A 68 -5.10 -17.70 -0.42
CA GLY A 68 -5.80 -18.75 0.33
C GLY A 68 -5.05 -19.29 1.54
N ASP A 69 -3.78 -18.97 1.72
CA ASP A 69 -2.96 -19.35 2.87
C ASP A 69 -3.03 -18.28 3.98
N LEU A 70 -3.01 -18.70 5.25
CA LEU A 70 -2.92 -17.80 6.39
C LEU A 70 -1.47 -17.32 6.56
N VAL A 71 -1.28 -16.02 6.43
CA VAL A 71 0.03 -15.36 6.51
C VAL A 71 0.02 -14.31 7.63
N HIS A 72 1.12 -14.18 8.37
CA HIS A 72 1.27 -13.15 9.39
C HIS A 72 2.12 -12.00 8.88
N ILE A 73 1.56 -10.80 8.84
CA ILE A 73 2.22 -9.56 8.43
C ILE A 73 2.35 -8.60 9.60
N GLY A 74 3.24 -7.60 9.48
CA GLY A 74 3.38 -6.55 10.49
C GLY A 74 2.08 -5.79 10.71
N THR A 75 1.81 -5.41 11.95
CA THR A 75 0.58 -4.70 12.34
C THR A 75 0.38 -3.42 11.55
N ASN A 76 1.44 -2.63 11.32
CA ASN A 76 1.34 -1.39 10.54
C ASN A 76 0.89 -1.64 9.08
N LEU A 77 1.37 -2.71 8.45
CA LEU A 77 0.90 -3.07 7.11
C LEU A 77 -0.56 -3.54 7.13
N GLU A 78 -0.93 -4.35 8.13
CA GLU A 78 -2.32 -4.83 8.27
C GLU A 78 -3.29 -3.66 8.44
N GLU A 79 -2.97 -2.70 9.30
CA GLU A 79 -3.77 -1.50 9.52
C GLU A 79 -3.86 -0.63 8.26
N ALA A 80 -2.76 -0.43 7.54
CA ALA A 80 -2.75 0.28 6.27
C ALA A 80 -3.65 -0.40 5.22
N LEU A 81 -3.54 -1.73 5.07
CA LEU A 81 -4.38 -2.49 4.14
C LEU A 81 -5.86 -2.42 4.52
N ARG A 82 -6.17 -2.44 5.81
CA ARG A 82 -7.54 -2.32 6.33
C ARG A 82 -8.15 -0.96 6.00
N GLU A 83 -7.37 0.11 6.11
CA GLU A 83 -7.80 1.46 5.77
C GLU A 83 -7.96 1.66 4.26
N LEU A 84 -7.07 1.10 3.47
CA LEU A 84 -7.09 1.18 2.00
C LEU A 84 -8.13 0.27 1.35
N ARG A 85 -8.69 -0.68 2.11
CA ARG A 85 -9.66 -1.63 1.59
C ARG A 85 -10.96 -0.94 1.16
N HIS A 86 -11.31 -1.08 -0.12
CA HIS A 86 -12.57 -0.59 -0.65
C HIS A 86 -13.75 -1.50 -0.28
N ASP A 87 -14.97 -0.98 -0.32
CA ASP A 87 -16.16 -1.77 0.00
C ASP A 87 -16.49 -2.80 -1.10
N THR A 88 -16.42 -2.40 -2.36
CA THR A 88 -16.92 -3.17 -3.51
C THR A 88 -15.88 -3.50 -4.58
N GLU A 89 -14.72 -2.82 -4.60
CA GLU A 89 -13.71 -2.96 -5.66
C GLU A 89 -12.38 -3.46 -5.14
N ASP A 90 -11.64 -4.19 -5.98
CA ASP A 90 -10.26 -4.57 -5.69
C ASP A 90 -9.36 -3.33 -5.69
N VAL A 91 -8.41 -3.28 -4.75
CA VAL A 91 -7.35 -2.26 -4.76
C VAL A 91 -6.03 -2.94 -5.12
N ILE A 92 -5.35 -2.43 -6.14
CA ILE A 92 -4.05 -2.96 -6.56
C ILE A 92 -2.95 -2.16 -5.88
N LEU A 93 -2.10 -2.84 -5.12
CA LEU A 93 -1.07 -2.24 -4.28
C LEU A 93 0.30 -2.86 -4.52
N TRP A 94 1.34 -2.09 -4.23
CA TRP A 94 2.68 -2.60 -4.01
C TRP A 94 3.11 -2.27 -2.57
N ALA A 95 3.52 -3.28 -1.81
CA ALA A 95 4.11 -3.14 -0.49
C ALA A 95 5.24 -4.16 -0.36
N ASP A 96 6.41 -3.71 0.05
CA ASP A 96 7.65 -4.48 0.09
C ASP A 96 7.53 -5.80 0.85
N GLN A 97 6.89 -5.80 2.03
CA GLN A 97 6.76 -6.98 2.89
C GLN A 97 6.01 -8.15 2.23
N LEU A 98 5.07 -7.89 1.30
CA LEU A 98 4.29 -8.91 0.61
C LEU A 98 4.70 -9.10 -0.85
N CYS A 99 5.26 -8.08 -1.49
CA CYS A 99 5.64 -8.15 -2.90
C CYS A 99 7.05 -8.72 -3.10
N ILE A 100 7.91 -8.61 -2.11
CA ILE A 100 9.28 -9.13 -2.13
C ILE A 100 9.36 -10.41 -1.29
N ASN A 101 9.97 -11.46 -1.82
CA ASN A 101 10.29 -12.65 -1.03
C ASN A 101 11.42 -12.33 -0.07
N GLN A 102 11.09 -12.08 1.20
CA GLN A 102 12.06 -11.69 2.22
C GLN A 102 12.98 -12.83 2.63
N ASP A 103 12.62 -14.08 2.35
CA ASP A 103 13.42 -15.27 2.65
C ASP A 103 14.46 -15.57 1.54
N ASP A 104 14.38 -14.92 0.39
CA ASP A 104 15.33 -15.02 -0.71
C ASP A 104 16.21 -13.76 -0.77
N ASN A 105 17.41 -13.86 -0.23
CA ASN A 105 18.36 -12.75 -0.18
C ASN A 105 18.76 -12.21 -1.57
N ILE A 106 18.76 -13.06 -2.60
CA ILE A 106 19.11 -12.67 -3.97
C ILE A 106 17.95 -11.83 -4.54
N GLU A 107 16.73 -12.36 -4.47
CA GLU A 107 15.56 -11.63 -4.92
C GLU A 107 15.41 -10.31 -4.15
N ASN A 108 15.51 -10.35 -2.82
CA ASN A 108 15.38 -9.16 -1.98
C ASN A 108 16.39 -8.07 -2.42
N SER A 109 17.67 -8.42 -2.58
CA SER A 109 18.70 -7.47 -3.01
C SER A 109 18.39 -6.85 -4.38
N LEU A 110 17.89 -7.64 -5.34
CA LEU A 110 17.51 -7.15 -6.68
C LEU A 110 16.28 -6.24 -6.63
N GLN A 111 15.25 -6.62 -5.87
CA GLN A 111 14.02 -5.85 -5.76
C GLN A 111 14.24 -4.54 -5.00
N VAL A 112 15.07 -4.53 -3.95
CA VAL A 112 15.44 -3.30 -3.22
C VAL A 112 16.15 -2.30 -4.13
N GLN A 113 17.02 -2.76 -5.04
CA GLN A 113 17.65 -1.87 -6.02
C GLN A 113 16.63 -1.24 -6.99
N GLN A 114 15.48 -1.87 -7.19
CA GLN A 114 14.40 -1.39 -8.06
C GLN A 114 13.34 -0.57 -7.33
N MET A 115 13.41 -0.39 -6.01
CA MET A 115 12.39 0.34 -5.23
C MET A 115 12.09 1.73 -5.80
N LYS A 116 13.13 2.44 -6.28
CA LYS A 116 12.92 3.74 -6.96
C LYS A 116 11.93 3.60 -8.13
N SER A 117 12.07 2.56 -8.96
CA SER A 117 11.19 2.32 -10.09
C SER A 117 9.76 2.00 -9.64
N PHE A 118 9.60 1.20 -8.58
CA PHE A 118 8.27 0.88 -8.03
C PHE A 118 7.53 2.14 -7.57
N TYR A 119 8.20 3.06 -6.89
CA TYR A 119 7.58 4.31 -6.45
C TYR A 119 7.34 5.29 -7.60
N THR A 120 8.25 5.39 -8.58
CA THR A 120 8.10 6.33 -9.70
C THR A 120 7.09 5.88 -10.76
N GLN A 121 6.84 4.57 -10.88
CA GLN A 121 5.88 4.01 -11.84
C GLN A 121 4.48 3.76 -11.22
N ALA A 122 4.34 3.98 -9.93
CA ALA A 122 3.04 3.91 -9.27
C ALA A 122 2.15 5.08 -9.69
N ASN A 123 0.83 4.82 -9.84
CA ASN A 123 -0.14 5.88 -10.08
C ASN A 123 -0.19 6.87 -8.92
N HIS A 124 -0.05 6.35 -7.69
CA HIS A 124 0.01 7.13 -6.46
C HIS A 124 0.95 6.48 -5.47
N VAL A 125 1.58 7.29 -4.65
CA VAL A 125 2.32 6.83 -3.46
C VAL A 125 1.55 7.25 -2.22
N ILE A 126 1.25 6.27 -1.37
CA ILE A 126 0.61 6.51 -0.07
C ILE A 126 1.66 6.29 1.02
N ALA A 127 1.91 7.32 1.84
CA ALA A 127 2.70 7.19 3.05
C ALA A 127 1.76 6.91 4.24
N TRP A 128 1.83 5.70 4.78
CA TRP A 128 1.11 5.31 5.99
C TRP A 128 1.96 5.62 7.21
N ILE A 129 1.46 6.49 8.07
CA ILE A 129 2.16 6.94 9.27
C ILE A 129 1.50 6.44 10.56
N GLY A 130 0.61 5.47 10.43
CA GLY A 130 -0.17 4.91 11.52
C GLY A 130 -1.58 5.48 11.65
N PRO A 131 -2.40 4.91 12.55
CA PRO A 131 -3.74 5.39 12.83
C PRO A 131 -3.71 6.82 13.40
N ALA A 132 -4.82 7.54 13.24
CA ALA A 132 -4.94 8.89 13.81
C ALA A 132 -4.79 8.84 15.34
N ALA A 133 -3.86 9.63 15.87
CA ALA A 133 -3.60 9.75 17.29
C ALA A 133 -3.23 11.21 17.65
N ASP A 134 -3.50 11.59 18.90
CA ASP A 134 -2.95 12.77 19.57
C ASP A 134 -2.91 14.07 18.75
N GLY A 135 -4.04 14.45 18.13
CA GLY A 135 -4.12 15.72 17.37
C GLY A 135 -3.53 15.64 15.97
N SER A 136 -3.20 14.43 15.45
CA SER A 136 -2.68 14.26 14.08
C SER A 136 -3.64 14.79 13.01
N ALA A 137 -4.95 14.66 13.22
CA ALA A 137 -5.97 15.16 12.30
C ALA A 137 -5.91 16.70 12.15
N GLU A 138 -5.73 17.40 13.25
CA GLU A 138 -5.57 18.85 13.27
C GLU A 138 -4.28 19.28 12.58
N LEU A 139 -3.17 18.57 12.84
CA LEU A 139 -1.89 18.81 12.19
C LEU A 139 -2.00 18.64 10.68
N PHE A 140 -2.60 17.54 10.20
CA PHE A 140 -2.81 17.32 8.76
C PHE A 140 -3.75 18.36 8.14
N SER A 141 -4.79 18.76 8.85
CA SER A 141 -5.67 19.85 8.40
C SER A 141 -4.90 21.17 8.26
N LEU A 142 -4.00 21.45 9.20
CA LEU A 142 -3.14 22.63 9.15
C LEU A 142 -2.15 22.53 7.97
N LEU A 143 -1.46 21.40 7.81
CA LEU A 143 -0.54 21.17 6.70
C LEU A 143 -1.23 21.29 5.34
N LYS A 144 -2.42 20.73 5.19
CA LYS A 144 -3.22 20.85 3.97
C LYS A 144 -3.59 22.29 3.65
N ARG A 145 -4.03 23.04 4.64
CA ARG A 145 -4.34 24.49 4.47
C ARG A 145 -3.09 25.29 4.11
N THR A 146 -1.95 24.98 4.74
CA THR A 146 -0.68 25.66 4.44
C THR A 146 -0.18 25.33 3.05
N ALA A 147 -0.28 24.05 2.62
CA ALA A 147 0.08 23.62 1.27
C ALA A 147 -0.81 24.30 0.21
N GLN A 148 -2.11 24.43 0.44
CA GLN A 148 -3.02 25.15 -0.46
C GLN A 148 -2.61 26.64 -0.59
N ASN A 149 -2.26 27.29 0.52
CA ASN A 149 -1.81 28.68 0.50
C ASN A 149 -0.44 28.85 -0.18
N VAL A 150 0.45 27.85 -0.12
CA VAL A 150 1.76 27.86 -0.79
C VAL A 150 1.64 27.62 -2.29
N THR A 151 0.65 26.86 -2.74
CA THR A 151 0.39 26.63 -4.17
C THR A 151 -0.09 27.92 -4.87
N GLU A 152 -0.72 28.84 -4.14
CA GLU A 152 -1.04 30.20 -4.64
C GLU A 152 0.20 31.12 -4.68
N CYS A 153 1.30 30.77 -4.00
CA CYS A 153 2.56 31.48 -4.00
C CYS A 153 3.64 30.72 -4.76
N ARG A 154 3.61 30.76 -6.09
CA ARG A 154 4.70 30.42 -7.01
C ARG A 154 5.59 29.23 -6.62
N TYR A 155 5.14 28.01 -6.91
CA TYR A 155 5.99 26.84 -7.07
C TYR A 155 6.04 26.37 -8.54
N ASP A 156 5.73 27.23 -9.51
CA ASP A 156 5.60 26.92 -10.94
C ASP A 156 6.91 26.61 -11.66
N GLN A 157 8.03 26.48 -10.98
CA GLN A 157 9.31 26.31 -11.69
C GLN A 157 10.21 25.14 -11.28
N ILE A 158 9.83 24.24 -10.35
CA ILE A 158 10.79 23.22 -9.89
C ILE A 158 10.38 21.76 -10.12
N TYR A 159 9.11 21.45 -10.32
CA TYR A 159 8.64 20.06 -10.51
C TYR A 159 7.52 19.97 -11.56
N GLU A 160 7.86 20.17 -12.83
CA GLU A 160 7.13 19.57 -13.93
C GLU A 160 7.46 18.07 -13.90
N ASP A 161 6.45 17.20 -13.87
CA ASP A 161 6.44 15.73 -14.08
C ASP A 161 6.32 14.77 -12.87
N HIS A 162 5.97 15.17 -11.67
CA HIS A 162 5.64 14.17 -10.63
C HIS A 162 4.33 14.47 -9.92
N GLU A 163 3.39 13.52 -10.00
CA GLU A 163 2.16 13.51 -9.19
C GLU A 163 2.50 13.58 -7.68
N PRO A 164 1.76 14.36 -6.90
CA PRO A 164 2.09 14.57 -5.48
C PRO A 164 1.94 13.30 -4.65
N VAL A 165 2.90 13.06 -3.76
CA VAL A 165 2.79 12.06 -2.69
C VAL A 165 1.56 12.40 -1.83
N ARG A 166 0.60 11.49 -1.74
CA ARG A 166 -0.57 11.66 -0.87
C ARG A 166 -0.26 11.09 0.51
N ILE A 167 -0.23 11.96 1.51
CA ILE A 167 -0.17 11.58 2.91
C ILE A 167 -1.63 11.45 3.38
N LEU A 168 -2.06 10.24 3.70
CA LEU A 168 -3.38 10.00 4.27
C LEU A 168 -3.26 9.90 5.80
N PRO A 169 -3.88 10.81 6.57
CA PRO A 169 -4.23 10.51 7.95
C PRO A 169 -5.35 9.47 7.93
N SER A 170 -5.38 8.56 8.87
CA SER A 170 -6.53 7.67 9.06
C SER A 170 -7.76 8.54 9.42
N VAL A 171 -8.55 8.87 8.43
CA VAL A 171 -9.87 9.48 8.64
C VAL A 171 -10.88 8.43 8.24
N SER A 172 -11.55 7.87 9.21
CA SER A 172 -12.79 7.13 9.01
C SER A 172 -13.73 8.01 8.19
N HIS A 173 -14.26 7.45 7.11
CA HIS A 173 -15.30 7.92 6.21
C HIS A 173 -14.84 8.62 4.92
N SER A 174 -15.12 7.90 3.86
CA SER A 174 -15.31 8.35 2.50
C SER A 174 -14.08 8.42 1.59
N PHE A 175 -13.64 7.26 1.11
CA PHE A 175 -13.20 7.18 -0.28
C PHE A 175 -14.40 7.48 -1.18
N LYS A 176 -14.69 8.75 -1.40
CA LYS A 176 -15.59 9.17 -2.47
C LYS A 176 -14.75 9.47 -3.70
N ARG A 177 -14.87 8.58 -4.69
CA ARG A 177 -14.58 8.74 -6.12
C ARG A 177 -13.21 9.36 -6.46
N PHE A 178 -12.37 8.54 -6.99
CA PHE A 178 -11.41 8.90 -8.02
C PHE A 178 -11.95 8.50 -9.37
#